data_847d727a3866bab574dbcc8ad0002abc
#
_entry.id   847d727a3866bab574dbcc8ad0002abc
#
_cell.length_a   1.000
_cell.length_b   1.000
_cell.length_c   1.000
_cell.angle_alpha   90.00
_cell.angle_beta   90.00
_cell.angle_gamma   90.00
#
_symmetry.space_group_name_H-M   'P 1'
#
loop_
_entity.id
_entity.type
_entity.pdbx_description
1 polymer ?
#
loop_
_entity_poly.entity_id
_entity_poly.type
_entity_poly.pdbx_seq_one_letter_code
_entity_poly.pdbx_strand_id
1 'polypeptide(L)'
;VAKSSVGLEVGSSTVRLATVSRSRSGSVIEHLNSIGLNPGVVVDGEVVDAEALSGAIRHLVKVGKPGGKDVRLGVASQRMVARQVDLPWVPPKEFKQALPLLAADMLPMPVQDCVLDFLSYEDLVDDDGAHVIRGLLVAANEQSVLDTVDAVESAGLRVVSVTLTPLSTLGALADPLSPNPEALLDIGHTMTSISIHEGGQPRFVRILSRGGQDITAKLAEHLSIDEEDAERWKLSLPVTWPTMNAADQSATETAMRTALADLVSDIRTSIDFYATSEGRRPGRAYVVGGAGATLGLLPILASVLRIPVAVGTPHVTRHGKSMSADELAMAGSPASASAVGLALGAA
;
A
#
# COMPACT_ATOMS: atom_id res chain seq x y z
N VAL A 1 -25.33 -18.14 2.35
CA VAL A 1 -25.34 -16.70 2.14
C VAL A 1 -23.90 -16.27 1.99
N ALA A 2 -23.56 -15.55 0.93
CA ALA A 2 -22.24 -14.95 0.75
C ALA A 2 -22.04 -13.88 1.86
N LYS A 3 -20.88 -13.91 2.52
CA LYS A 3 -20.55 -12.92 3.55
C LYS A 3 -19.81 -11.78 2.84
N SER A 4 -20.39 -10.58 2.84
CA SER A 4 -19.75 -9.38 2.31
C SER A 4 -18.85 -8.75 3.36
N SER A 5 -17.72 -8.21 2.92
CA SER A 5 -16.77 -7.44 3.71
C SER A 5 -16.45 -6.14 2.99
N VAL A 6 -16.22 -5.08 3.74
CA VAL A 6 -15.90 -3.76 3.19
C VAL A 6 -14.48 -3.36 3.61
N GLY A 7 -13.66 -2.97 2.65
CA GLY A 7 -12.34 -2.40 2.88
C GLY A 7 -12.36 -0.91 2.56
N LEU A 8 -11.80 -0.11 3.44
CA LEU A 8 -11.64 1.33 3.30
C LEU A 8 -10.15 1.69 3.36
N GLU A 9 -9.64 2.23 2.28
CA GLU A 9 -8.28 2.76 2.18
C GLU A 9 -8.33 4.27 2.25
N VAL A 10 -7.57 4.86 3.16
CA VAL A 10 -7.37 6.31 3.27
C VAL A 10 -5.98 6.65 2.75
N GLY A 11 -5.91 7.23 1.56
CA GLY A 11 -4.67 7.74 0.97
C GLY A 11 -4.56 9.25 1.07
N SER A 12 -3.41 9.82 0.66
CA SER A 12 -3.17 11.27 0.72
C SER A 12 -3.95 12.08 -0.34
N SER A 13 -4.30 11.47 -1.47
CA SER A 13 -5.06 12.14 -2.54
C SER A 13 -6.41 11.50 -2.83
N THR A 14 -6.70 10.32 -2.28
CA THR A 14 -7.88 9.53 -2.66
C THR A 14 -8.28 8.61 -1.52
N VAL A 15 -9.57 8.52 -1.24
CA VAL A 15 -10.16 7.46 -0.42
C VAL A 15 -10.80 6.43 -1.33
N ARG A 16 -10.57 5.14 -1.08
CA ARG A 16 -11.15 4.02 -1.83
C ARG A 16 -11.93 3.09 -0.92
N LEU A 17 -13.08 2.63 -1.43
CA LEU A 17 -13.97 1.72 -0.72
C LEU A 17 -14.26 0.54 -1.63
N ALA A 18 -13.91 -0.67 -1.18
CA ALA A 18 -14.17 -1.92 -1.87
C ALA A 18 -15.14 -2.79 -1.07
N THR A 19 -16.12 -3.38 -1.75
CA THR A 19 -16.99 -4.43 -1.18
C THR A 19 -16.70 -5.75 -1.87
N VAL A 20 -16.31 -6.75 -1.11
CA VAL A 20 -16.01 -8.09 -1.63
C VAL A 20 -16.92 -9.11 -0.94
N SER A 21 -17.60 -9.93 -1.72
CA SER A 21 -18.35 -11.08 -1.22
C SER A 21 -17.52 -12.35 -1.36
N ARG A 22 -17.62 -13.23 -0.36
CA ARG A 22 -16.96 -14.54 -0.35
C ARG A 22 -17.98 -15.65 -0.36
N SER A 23 -17.76 -16.63 -1.22
CA SER A 23 -18.56 -17.84 -1.33
C SER A 23 -17.66 -19.07 -1.50
N ARG A 24 -18.25 -20.27 -1.52
CA ARG A 24 -17.49 -21.50 -1.83
C ARG A 24 -16.89 -21.50 -3.25
N SER A 25 -17.46 -20.71 -4.16
CA SER A 25 -16.98 -20.57 -5.55
C SER A 25 -15.93 -19.49 -5.73
N GLY A 26 -15.45 -18.87 -4.65
CA GLY A 26 -14.43 -17.82 -4.65
C GLY A 26 -14.95 -16.45 -4.22
N SER A 27 -14.11 -15.45 -4.38
CA SER A 27 -14.38 -14.05 -4.04
C SER A 27 -14.86 -13.27 -5.26
N VAL A 28 -15.72 -12.28 -5.05
CA VAL A 28 -16.29 -11.40 -6.08
C VAL A 28 -16.21 -9.96 -5.59
N ILE A 29 -15.66 -9.05 -6.38
CA ILE A 29 -15.74 -7.61 -6.12
C ILE A 29 -17.16 -7.17 -6.50
N GLU A 30 -17.94 -6.76 -5.50
CA GLU A 30 -19.33 -6.33 -5.71
C GLU A 30 -19.42 -4.84 -6.05
N HIS A 31 -18.61 -4.02 -5.37
CA HIS A 31 -18.49 -2.57 -5.57
C HIS A 31 -17.06 -2.11 -5.33
N LEU A 32 -16.66 -1.12 -6.09
CA LEU A 32 -15.40 -0.41 -5.91
C LEU A 32 -15.57 1.06 -6.30
N ASN A 33 -15.41 1.93 -5.32
CA ASN A 33 -15.62 3.37 -5.51
C ASN A 33 -14.45 4.16 -4.92
N SER A 34 -14.19 5.33 -5.45
CA SER A 34 -13.18 6.24 -4.94
C SER A 34 -13.67 7.69 -4.93
N ILE A 35 -13.05 8.49 -4.08
CA ILE A 35 -13.24 9.94 -4.05
C ILE A 35 -11.88 10.61 -3.87
N GLY A 36 -11.63 11.68 -4.62
CA GLY A 36 -10.46 12.53 -4.45
C GLY A 36 -10.52 13.31 -3.13
N LEU A 37 -9.36 13.53 -2.54
CA LEU A 37 -9.16 14.43 -1.41
C LEU A 37 -8.45 15.69 -1.87
N ASN A 38 -8.83 16.81 -1.29
CA ASN A 38 -8.09 18.07 -1.46
C ASN A 38 -6.69 17.93 -0.86
N PRO A 39 -5.68 18.60 -1.43
CA PRO A 39 -4.35 18.66 -0.82
C PRO A 39 -4.41 19.16 0.64
N GLY A 40 -3.63 18.53 1.52
CA GLY A 40 -3.56 18.91 2.93
C GLY A 40 -4.57 18.22 3.85
N VAL A 41 -5.56 17.47 3.33
CA VAL A 41 -6.50 16.71 4.16
C VAL A 41 -5.81 15.55 4.87
N VAL A 42 -4.96 14.81 4.15
CA VAL A 42 -4.09 13.77 4.70
C VAL A 42 -2.67 14.04 4.20
N VAL A 43 -1.74 14.21 5.13
CA VAL A 43 -0.32 14.51 4.86
C VAL A 43 0.53 13.43 5.49
N ASP A 44 1.42 12.80 4.73
CA ASP A 44 2.32 11.73 5.18
C ASP A 44 1.61 10.56 5.90
N GLY A 45 0.34 10.33 5.52
CA GLY A 45 -0.53 9.32 6.13
C GLY A 45 -1.20 9.74 7.43
N GLU A 46 -1.02 10.98 7.86
CA GLU A 46 -1.65 11.55 9.05
C GLU A 46 -2.85 12.42 8.66
N VAL A 47 -3.96 12.30 9.39
CA VAL A 47 -5.16 13.11 9.19
C VAL A 47 -4.91 14.52 9.72
N VAL A 48 -4.96 15.53 8.84
CA VAL A 48 -4.79 16.96 9.20
C VAL A 48 -6.14 17.66 9.26
N ASP A 49 -7.07 17.32 8.36
CA ASP A 49 -8.44 17.85 8.35
C ASP A 49 -9.45 16.68 8.44
N ALA A 50 -9.81 16.35 9.68
CA ALA A 50 -10.73 15.25 9.98
C ALA A 50 -12.16 15.53 9.48
N GLU A 51 -12.59 16.79 9.42
CA GLU A 51 -13.92 17.16 8.94
C GLU A 51 -14.02 16.96 7.43
N ALA A 52 -13.03 17.45 6.66
CA ALA A 52 -12.95 17.24 5.22
C ALA A 52 -12.86 15.76 4.87
N LEU A 53 -12.03 14.98 5.58
CA LEU A 53 -11.93 13.54 5.38
C LEU A 53 -13.25 12.83 5.65
N SER A 54 -13.91 13.12 6.79
CA SER A 54 -15.20 12.56 7.16
C SER A 54 -16.29 12.93 6.14
N GLY A 55 -16.27 14.18 5.64
CA GLY A 55 -17.17 14.64 4.58
C GLY A 55 -16.99 13.84 3.28
N ALA A 56 -15.77 13.63 2.85
CA ALA A 56 -15.44 12.84 1.67
C ALA A 56 -15.88 11.38 1.82
N ILE A 57 -15.59 10.74 2.97
CA ILE A 57 -16.01 9.36 3.25
C ILE A 57 -17.54 9.25 3.26
N ARG A 58 -18.24 10.20 3.87
CA ARG A 58 -19.72 10.23 3.90
C ARG A 58 -20.31 10.30 2.49
N HIS A 59 -19.70 11.10 1.63
CA HIS A 59 -20.11 11.17 0.22
C HIS A 59 -19.83 9.83 -0.49
N LEU A 60 -18.65 9.26 -0.32
CA LEU A 60 -18.26 7.97 -0.91
C LEU A 60 -19.21 6.83 -0.50
N VAL A 61 -19.59 6.77 0.78
CA VAL A 61 -20.57 5.78 1.30
C VAL A 61 -21.95 5.97 0.66
N LYS A 62 -22.38 7.21 0.49
CA LYS A 62 -23.69 7.52 -0.14
C LYS A 62 -23.73 7.05 -1.60
N VAL A 63 -22.66 7.24 -2.34
CA VAL A 63 -22.54 6.82 -3.75
C VAL A 63 -22.29 5.33 -3.88
N GLY A 64 -21.31 4.82 -3.14
CA GLY A 64 -20.80 3.46 -3.25
C GLY A 64 -21.66 2.37 -2.59
N LYS A 65 -22.62 2.76 -1.74
CA LYS A 65 -23.60 1.84 -1.09
C LYS A 65 -22.98 0.51 -0.65
N PRO A 66 -22.01 0.49 0.28
CA PRO A 66 -21.19 -0.69 0.59
C PRO A 66 -21.94 -1.90 1.16
N GLY A 67 -23.27 -1.81 1.33
CA GLY A 67 -24.08 -2.92 1.83
C GLY A 67 -24.01 -3.16 3.35
N GLY A 68 -23.17 -2.41 4.06
CA GLY A 68 -22.98 -2.48 5.52
C GLY A 68 -22.20 -1.29 6.04
N LYS A 69 -22.14 -1.16 7.37
CA LYS A 69 -21.39 -0.10 8.04
C LYS A 69 -20.02 -0.57 8.57
N ASP A 70 -19.82 -1.87 8.67
CA ASP A 70 -18.60 -2.46 9.20
C ASP A 70 -17.50 -2.40 8.14
N VAL A 71 -16.41 -1.73 8.47
CA VAL A 71 -15.28 -1.56 7.55
C VAL A 71 -13.97 -2.03 8.17
N ARG A 72 -13.09 -2.57 7.33
CA ARG A 72 -11.69 -2.79 7.63
C ARG A 72 -10.90 -1.62 7.08
N LEU A 73 -10.20 -0.92 7.95
CA LEU A 73 -9.48 0.30 7.65
C LEU A 73 -8.01 -0.01 7.34
N GLY A 74 -7.53 0.52 6.22
CA GLY A 74 -6.12 0.53 5.87
C GLY A 74 -5.47 1.84 6.30
N VAL A 75 -4.34 1.73 6.99
CA VAL A 75 -3.52 2.86 7.41
C VAL A 75 -2.07 2.68 6.95
N ALA A 76 -1.44 3.77 6.52
CA ALA A 76 -0.02 3.82 6.20
C ALA A 76 0.50 5.22 6.55
N SER A 77 1.58 5.29 7.32
CA SER A 77 2.26 6.54 7.69
C SER A 77 3.75 6.27 7.80
N GLN A 78 4.55 7.31 7.60
CA GLN A 78 6.00 7.24 7.78
C GLN A 78 6.43 6.94 9.21
N ARG A 79 5.56 7.20 10.19
CA ARG A 79 5.80 6.92 11.61
C ARG A 79 5.51 5.48 11.99
N MET A 80 5.03 4.67 11.05
CA MET A 80 4.80 3.25 11.28
C MET A 80 6.09 2.46 11.13
N VAL A 81 6.29 1.50 12.01
CA VAL A 81 7.40 0.55 11.99
C VAL A 81 6.87 -0.81 11.61
N ALA A 82 7.48 -1.44 10.63
CA ALA A 82 7.23 -2.84 10.32
C ALA A 82 8.60 -3.49 10.02
N ARG A 83 9.08 -4.31 10.94
CA ARG A 83 10.42 -4.92 10.84
C ARG A 83 10.42 -6.35 11.35
N GLN A 84 11.22 -7.18 10.71
CA GLN A 84 11.49 -8.53 11.18
C GLN A 84 12.30 -8.48 12.48
N VAL A 85 11.86 -9.24 13.47
CA VAL A 85 12.55 -9.39 14.75
C VAL A 85 12.41 -10.82 15.25
N ASP A 86 13.36 -11.21 16.08
CA ASP A 86 13.32 -12.44 16.86
C ASP A 86 12.98 -12.07 18.31
N LEU A 87 11.84 -12.54 18.81
CA LEU A 87 11.39 -12.29 20.17
C LEU A 87 11.54 -13.56 21.01
N PRO A 88 11.88 -13.46 22.30
CA PRO A 88 11.84 -14.59 23.20
C PRO A 88 10.47 -15.28 23.14
N TRP A 89 10.49 -16.62 23.14
CA TRP A 89 9.26 -17.39 23.18
C TRP A 89 8.50 -17.16 24.47
N VAL A 90 7.22 -16.87 24.35
CA VAL A 90 6.30 -16.69 25.46
C VAL A 90 5.04 -17.49 25.15
N PRO A 91 4.35 -18.09 26.16
CA PRO A 91 3.11 -18.79 25.93
C PRO A 91 2.09 -17.93 25.17
N PRO A 92 1.39 -18.44 24.14
CA PRO A 92 0.50 -17.64 23.29
C PRO A 92 -0.56 -16.82 24.06
N LYS A 93 -1.01 -17.30 25.21
CA LYS A 93 -1.96 -16.59 26.06
C LYS A 93 -1.38 -15.35 26.74
N GLU A 94 -0.07 -15.32 26.94
CA GLU A 94 0.67 -14.25 27.63
C GLU A 94 1.31 -13.29 26.63
N PHE A 95 1.49 -13.73 25.38
CA PHE A 95 2.26 -13.03 24.37
C PHE A 95 1.77 -11.58 24.16
N LYS A 96 0.46 -11.37 24.04
CA LYS A 96 -0.12 -10.04 23.85
C LYS A 96 0.22 -9.06 24.98
N GLN A 97 0.29 -9.57 26.22
CA GLN A 97 0.64 -8.75 27.40
C GLN A 97 2.15 -8.52 27.49
N ALA A 98 2.95 -9.48 27.05
CA ALA A 98 4.41 -9.39 27.07
C ALA A 98 4.97 -8.54 25.91
N LEU A 99 4.25 -8.48 24.77
CA LEU A 99 4.73 -7.80 23.56
C LEU A 99 5.23 -6.36 23.78
N PRO A 100 4.55 -5.48 24.55
CA PRO A 100 5.06 -4.13 24.79
C PRO A 100 6.44 -4.13 25.48
N LEU A 101 6.66 -5.04 26.43
CA LEU A 101 7.94 -5.16 27.12
C LEU A 101 9.03 -5.72 26.18
N LEU A 102 8.69 -6.74 25.40
CA LEU A 102 9.63 -7.39 24.48
C LEU A 102 10.04 -6.47 23.32
N ALA A 103 9.18 -5.57 22.91
CA ALA A 103 9.40 -4.65 21.79
C ALA A 103 9.99 -3.29 22.19
N ALA A 104 10.06 -2.95 23.47
CA ALA A 104 10.36 -1.60 23.95
C ALA A 104 11.69 -1.03 23.39
N ASP A 105 12.75 -1.82 23.40
CA ASP A 105 14.07 -1.42 22.91
C ASP A 105 14.22 -1.47 21.37
N MET A 106 13.19 -1.96 20.68
CA MET A 106 13.20 -2.14 19.22
C MET A 106 12.49 -1.00 18.50
N LEU A 107 11.82 -0.10 19.23
CA LEU A 107 11.00 0.97 18.67
C LEU A 107 11.71 2.33 18.74
N PRO A 108 11.57 3.17 17.71
CA PRO A 108 12.11 4.53 17.70
C PRO A 108 11.26 5.53 18.51
N MET A 109 10.16 5.05 19.13
CA MET A 109 9.21 5.85 19.90
C MET A 109 8.81 5.10 21.17
N PRO A 110 8.30 5.81 22.20
CA PRO A 110 7.86 5.18 23.43
C PRO A 110 6.75 4.16 23.19
N VAL A 111 6.90 2.97 23.75
CA VAL A 111 5.98 1.86 23.56
C VAL A 111 4.53 2.15 24.01
N GLN A 112 4.39 3.02 25.04
CA GLN A 112 3.09 3.45 25.54
C GLN A 112 2.30 4.34 24.58
N ASP A 113 2.97 4.91 23.57
CA ASP A 113 2.35 5.75 22.55
C ASP A 113 2.05 4.94 21.26
N CYS A 114 2.20 3.61 21.33
CA CYS A 114 2.10 2.72 20.17
C CYS A 114 0.95 1.72 20.29
N VAL A 115 0.27 1.51 19.18
CA VAL A 115 -0.45 0.25 18.91
C VAL A 115 0.53 -0.74 18.33
N LEU A 116 0.60 -1.94 18.93
CA LEU A 116 1.55 -2.99 18.55
C LEU A 116 0.82 -4.23 18.07
N ASP A 117 1.42 -4.88 17.07
CA ASP A 117 1.05 -6.21 16.64
C ASP A 117 2.29 -7.00 16.22
N PHE A 118 2.19 -8.32 16.19
CA PHE A 118 3.28 -9.21 15.81
C PHE A 118 2.77 -10.38 14.98
N LEU A 119 3.20 -10.45 13.74
CA LEU A 119 2.89 -11.55 12.83
C LEU A 119 4.02 -12.58 12.91
N SER A 120 3.83 -13.60 13.73
CA SER A 120 4.79 -14.70 13.84
C SER A 120 4.72 -15.61 12.62
N TYR A 121 5.88 -16.10 12.14
CA TYR A 121 5.94 -17.03 11.03
C TYR A 121 6.97 -18.16 11.19
N GLU A 122 7.83 -18.11 12.20
CA GLU A 122 8.85 -19.13 12.39
C GLU A 122 9.23 -19.28 13.86
N ASP A 123 9.30 -20.54 14.36
CA ASP A 123 9.85 -20.90 15.66
C ASP A 123 11.29 -21.35 15.46
N LEU A 124 12.22 -20.76 16.21
CA LEU A 124 13.65 -20.99 16.07
C LEU A 124 14.31 -21.25 17.43
N VAL A 125 15.51 -21.81 17.37
CA VAL A 125 16.46 -21.80 18.47
C VAL A 125 17.61 -20.90 18.03
N ASP A 126 17.92 -19.89 18.83
CA ASP A 126 19.00 -18.96 18.54
C ASP A 126 20.40 -19.60 18.80
N ASP A 127 21.45 -18.85 18.51
CA ASP A 127 22.82 -19.31 18.64
C ASP A 127 23.21 -19.65 20.11
N ASP A 128 22.50 -19.08 21.08
CA ASP A 128 22.69 -19.35 22.53
C ASP A 128 21.82 -20.51 23.03
N GLY A 129 21.01 -21.10 22.14
CA GLY A 129 20.14 -22.25 22.46
C GLY A 129 18.79 -21.83 23.08
N ALA A 130 18.45 -20.55 23.05
CA ALA A 130 17.15 -20.06 23.53
C ALA A 130 16.06 -20.20 22.47
N HIS A 131 14.84 -20.51 22.91
CA HIS A 131 13.67 -20.59 22.03
C HIS A 131 13.17 -19.18 21.71
N VAL A 132 13.14 -18.83 20.43
CA VAL A 132 12.71 -17.54 19.92
C VAL A 132 11.65 -17.69 18.83
N ILE A 133 10.81 -16.68 18.69
CA ILE A 133 9.79 -16.57 17.64
C ILE A 133 10.21 -15.47 16.69
N ARG A 134 10.44 -15.81 15.43
CA ARG A 134 10.67 -14.85 14.36
C ARG A 134 9.35 -14.37 13.77
N GLY A 135 9.23 -13.07 13.56
CA GLY A 135 8.04 -12.49 12.99
C GLY A 135 8.22 -11.04 12.56
N LEU A 136 7.17 -10.46 12.01
CA LEU A 136 7.09 -9.04 11.69
C LEU A 136 6.48 -8.29 12.87
N LEU A 137 7.28 -7.48 13.55
CA LEU A 137 6.82 -6.51 14.55
C LEU A 137 6.25 -5.30 13.81
N VAL A 138 5.00 -4.95 14.13
CA VAL A 138 4.32 -3.78 13.62
C VAL A 138 4.03 -2.82 14.76
N ALA A 139 4.39 -1.55 14.59
CA ALA A 139 4.08 -0.49 15.52
C ALA A 139 3.56 0.75 14.79
N ALA A 140 2.52 1.35 15.31
CA ALA A 140 1.96 2.60 14.82
C ALA A 140 1.72 3.56 15.98
N ASN A 141 1.86 4.86 15.75
CA ASN A 141 1.46 5.83 16.77
C ASN A 141 -0.03 5.73 17.04
N GLU A 142 -0.42 5.55 18.31
CA GLU A 142 -1.81 5.31 18.71
C GLU A 142 -2.72 6.48 18.32
N GLN A 143 -2.29 7.73 18.59
CA GLN A 143 -3.10 8.91 18.27
C GLN A 143 -3.38 9.04 16.77
N SER A 144 -2.37 8.81 15.92
CA SER A 144 -2.55 8.85 14.46
C SER A 144 -3.56 7.80 13.95
N VAL A 145 -3.55 6.62 14.56
CA VAL A 145 -4.52 5.57 14.24
C VAL A 145 -5.92 5.99 14.69
N LEU A 146 -6.05 6.51 15.92
CA LEU A 146 -7.32 6.98 16.48
C LEU A 146 -7.91 8.14 15.67
N ASP A 147 -7.11 9.13 15.29
CA ASP A 147 -7.57 10.25 14.46
C ASP A 147 -8.20 9.77 13.14
N THR A 148 -7.61 8.74 12.54
CA THR A 148 -8.15 8.15 11.30
C THR A 148 -9.43 7.36 11.57
N VAL A 149 -9.47 6.58 12.65
CA VAL A 149 -10.66 5.83 13.08
C VAL A 149 -11.81 6.78 13.36
N ASP A 150 -11.57 7.85 14.13
CA ASP A 150 -12.58 8.84 14.52
C ASP A 150 -13.16 9.56 13.29
N ALA A 151 -12.33 9.92 12.32
CA ALA A 151 -12.79 10.52 11.07
C ALA A 151 -13.70 9.56 10.27
N VAL A 152 -13.35 8.26 10.22
CA VAL A 152 -14.16 7.22 9.55
C VAL A 152 -15.48 6.98 10.29
N GLU A 153 -15.45 6.90 11.61
CA GLU A 153 -16.65 6.67 12.42
C GLU A 153 -17.59 7.88 12.44
N SER A 154 -17.04 9.09 12.41
CA SER A 154 -17.79 10.34 12.22
C SER A 154 -18.51 10.40 10.86
N ALA A 155 -18.05 9.65 9.86
CA ALA A 155 -18.74 9.49 8.59
C ALA A 155 -19.91 8.47 8.63
N GLY A 156 -20.15 7.81 9.77
CA GLY A 156 -21.25 6.87 9.98
C GLY A 156 -20.91 5.41 9.70
N LEU A 157 -19.64 5.08 9.53
CA LEU A 157 -19.11 3.72 9.45
C LEU A 157 -18.72 3.22 10.84
N ARG A 158 -18.38 1.93 10.95
CA ARG A 158 -17.83 1.30 12.15
C ARG A 158 -16.55 0.58 11.78
N VAL A 159 -15.44 0.96 12.37
CA VAL A 159 -14.15 0.30 12.13
C VAL A 159 -14.09 -0.99 12.94
N VAL A 160 -14.01 -2.13 12.28
CA VAL A 160 -13.93 -3.45 12.91
C VAL A 160 -12.52 -4.01 12.98
N SER A 161 -11.61 -3.49 12.15
CA SER A 161 -10.18 -3.78 12.21
C SER A 161 -9.39 -2.68 11.53
N VAL A 162 -8.16 -2.48 11.97
CA VAL A 162 -7.16 -1.63 11.33
C VAL A 162 -6.01 -2.52 10.88
N THR A 163 -5.52 -2.30 9.68
CA THR A 163 -4.42 -3.08 9.07
C THR A 163 -3.45 -2.13 8.38
N LEU A 164 -2.16 -2.42 8.42
CA LEU A 164 -1.19 -1.73 7.57
C LEU A 164 -1.55 -1.93 6.10
N THR A 165 -1.71 -0.85 5.35
CA THR A 165 -2.01 -0.89 3.91
C THR A 165 -1.07 -1.81 3.12
N PRO A 166 0.27 -1.80 3.33
CA PRO A 166 1.18 -2.74 2.68
C PRO A 166 0.83 -4.22 2.90
N LEU A 167 0.35 -4.60 4.09
CA LEU A 167 -0.05 -5.98 4.37
C LEU A 167 -1.37 -6.35 3.68
N SER A 168 -2.29 -5.40 3.55
CA SER A 168 -3.52 -5.63 2.80
C SER A 168 -3.26 -5.80 1.30
N THR A 169 -2.35 -5.00 0.75
CA THR A 169 -1.90 -5.13 -0.64
C THR A 169 -1.27 -6.51 -0.90
N LEU A 170 -0.45 -6.98 0.05
CA LEU A 170 0.11 -8.32 0.02
C LEU A 170 -1.00 -9.38 -0.02
N GLY A 171 -1.99 -9.27 0.86
CA GLY A 171 -3.12 -10.20 0.89
C GLY A 171 -3.97 -10.22 -0.40
N ALA A 172 -3.92 -9.17 -1.22
CA ALA A 172 -4.61 -9.13 -2.51
C ALA A 172 -3.81 -9.77 -3.66
N LEU A 173 -2.47 -9.78 -3.58
CA LEU A 173 -1.56 -10.07 -4.69
C LEU A 173 -0.60 -11.22 -4.46
N ALA A 174 -0.30 -11.57 -3.21
CA ALA A 174 0.70 -12.58 -2.92
C ALA A 174 0.30 -13.96 -3.44
N ASP A 175 1.23 -14.61 -4.15
CA ASP A 175 1.09 -16.02 -4.50
C ASP A 175 1.65 -16.89 -3.37
N PRO A 176 0.79 -17.61 -2.62
CA PRO A 176 1.25 -18.48 -1.53
C PRO A 176 2.08 -19.67 -2.02
N LEU A 177 2.10 -19.94 -3.31
CA LEU A 177 2.86 -21.02 -3.93
C LEU A 177 4.16 -20.54 -4.57
N SER A 178 4.47 -19.24 -4.50
CA SER A 178 5.71 -18.71 -5.06
C SER A 178 6.93 -19.29 -4.32
N PRO A 179 7.87 -19.95 -5.03
CA PRO A 179 9.05 -20.56 -4.41
C PRO A 179 10.14 -19.54 -4.07
N ASN A 180 10.02 -18.31 -4.57
CA ASN A 180 10.99 -17.24 -4.38
C ASN A 180 10.33 -16.03 -3.72
N PRO A 181 11.11 -15.20 -3.01
CA PRO A 181 10.61 -13.92 -2.54
C PRO A 181 10.09 -13.06 -3.70
N GLU A 182 9.01 -12.32 -3.48
CA GLU A 182 8.43 -11.38 -4.42
C GLU A 182 8.30 -10.01 -3.76
N ALA A 183 8.57 -8.96 -4.53
CA ALA A 183 8.40 -7.58 -4.07
C ALA A 183 7.06 -7.00 -4.58
N LEU A 184 6.34 -6.33 -3.70
CA LEU A 184 5.16 -5.54 -4.02
C LEU A 184 5.49 -4.07 -3.78
N LEU A 185 5.39 -3.26 -4.83
CA LEU A 185 5.71 -1.84 -4.85
C LEU A 185 4.40 -1.07 -4.99
N ASP A 186 3.84 -0.59 -3.89
CA ASP A 186 2.62 0.23 -3.91
C ASP A 186 3.00 1.70 -3.95
N ILE A 187 2.92 2.29 -5.15
CA ILE A 187 3.34 3.66 -5.41
C ILE A 187 2.12 4.56 -5.35
N GLY A 188 1.94 5.21 -4.21
CA GLY A 188 0.86 6.15 -3.93
C GLY A 188 1.18 7.57 -4.41
N HIS A 189 0.40 8.54 -3.92
CA HIS A 189 0.56 9.95 -4.27
C HIS A 189 1.78 10.58 -3.58
N THR A 190 1.87 10.48 -2.24
CA THR A 190 2.98 11.05 -1.45
C THR A 190 3.91 9.98 -0.86
N MET A 191 3.48 8.74 -0.83
CA MET A 191 4.24 7.64 -0.22
C MET A 191 4.32 6.45 -1.14
N THR A 192 5.39 5.67 -0.99
CA THR A 192 5.56 4.35 -1.62
C THR A 192 5.80 3.31 -0.54
N SER A 193 5.01 2.24 -0.55
CA SER A 193 5.28 1.07 0.28
C SER A 193 5.96 -0.03 -0.53
N ILE A 194 6.96 -0.64 0.09
CA ILE A 194 7.67 -1.80 -0.42
C ILE A 194 7.42 -2.94 0.54
N SER A 195 6.77 -3.99 0.07
CA SER A 195 6.59 -5.23 0.82
C SER A 195 7.30 -6.35 0.09
N ILE A 196 8.02 -7.21 0.82
CA ILE A 196 8.60 -8.43 0.27
C ILE A 196 8.02 -9.59 1.05
N HIS A 197 7.57 -10.62 0.35
CA HIS A 197 6.99 -11.81 0.94
C HIS A 197 7.63 -13.08 0.40
N GLU A 198 7.51 -14.16 1.15
CA GLU A 198 7.81 -15.54 0.75
C GLU A 198 6.58 -16.40 1.00
N GLY A 199 6.03 -17.00 -0.06
CA GLY A 199 4.84 -17.82 0.06
C GLY A 199 3.65 -17.12 0.70
N GLY A 200 3.47 -15.82 0.46
CA GLY A 200 2.41 -15.01 1.05
C GLY A 200 2.71 -14.45 2.44
N GLN A 201 3.80 -14.87 3.07
CA GLN A 201 4.18 -14.37 4.40
C GLN A 201 5.07 -13.12 4.27
N PRO A 202 4.73 -11.99 4.92
CA PRO A 202 5.52 -10.78 4.86
C PRO A 202 6.87 -10.98 5.55
N ARG A 203 7.96 -10.65 4.86
CA ARG A 203 9.33 -10.69 5.39
C ARG A 203 9.91 -9.31 5.60
N PHE A 204 9.47 -8.35 4.80
CA PHE A 204 9.98 -6.99 4.83
C PHE A 204 8.88 -6.01 4.44
N VAL A 205 8.77 -4.92 5.16
CA VAL A 205 7.91 -3.78 4.82
C VAL A 205 8.67 -2.50 5.07
N ARG A 206 8.64 -1.60 4.10
CA ARG A 206 9.20 -0.25 4.22
C ARG A 206 8.26 0.77 3.58
N ILE A 207 8.08 1.90 4.23
CA ILE A 207 7.33 3.04 3.71
C ILE A 207 8.31 4.16 3.43
N LEU A 208 8.29 4.66 2.19
CA LEU A 208 9.10 5.78 1.72
C LEU A 208 8.23 7.03 1.64
N SER A 209 8.77 8.18 2.06
CA SER A 209 8.18 9.52 1.92
C SER A 209 8.36 10.05 0.49
N ARG A 210 8.00 9.25 -0.49
CA ARG A 210 8.14 9.59 -1.89
C ARG A 210 7.09 8.86 -2.70
N GLY A 211 6.44 9.59 -3.60
CA GLY A 211 5.37 9.04 -4.41
C GLY A 211 5.20 9.73 -5.74
N GLY A 212 4.01 9.62 -6.30
CA GLY A 212 3.66 10.19 -7.60
C GLY A 212 3.74 11.71 -7.65
N GLN A 213 3.50 12.40 -6.53
CA GLN A 213 3.59 13.86 -6.46
C GLN A 213 5.02 14.36 -6.68
N ASP A 214 6.03 13.68 -6.12
CA ASP A 214 7.43 14.04 -6.33
C ASP A 214 7.83 13.93 -7.81
N ILE A 215 7.29 12.91 -8.50
CA ILE A 215 7.50 12.73 -9.94
C ILE A 215 6.84 13.88 -10.70
N THR A 216 5.60 14.24 -10.35
CA THR A 216 4.85 15.33 -10.98
C THR A 216 5.56 16.67 -10.79
N ALA A 217 5.97 17.00 -9.57
CA ALA A 217 6.67 18.26 -9.27
C ALA A 217 7.99 18.39 -10.06
N LYS A 218 8.79 17.32 -10.07
CA LYS A 218 10.04 17.32 -10.85
C LYS A 218 9.80 17.42 -12.36
N LEU A 219 8.75 16.78 -12.86
CA LEU A 219 8.42 16.84 -14.26
C LEU A 219 7.95 18.25 -14.65
N ALA A 220 7.13 18.89 -13.80
CA ALA A 220 6.69 20.28 -13.94
C ALA A 220 7.89 21.24 -14.01
N GLU A 221 8.83 21.08 -13.07
CA GLU A 221 10.07 21.88 -13.05
C GLU A 221 10.91 21.72 -14.33
N HIS A 222 11.18 20.48 -14.73
CA HIS A 222 12.04 20.19 -15.88
C HIS A 222 11.43 20.65 -17.22
N LEU A 223 10.10 20.53 -17.36
CA LEU A 223 9.39 20.93 -18.58
C LEU A 223 8.88 22.36 -18.53
N SER A 224 9.03 23.06 -17.40
CA SER A 224 8.48 24.42 -17.17
C SER A 224 6.99 24.51 -17.48
N ILE A 225 6.21 23.53 -17.01
CA ILE A 225 4.74 23.45 -17.11
C ILE A 225 4.11 23.43 -15.71
N ASP A 226 2.81 23.60 -15.62
CA ASP A 226 2.12 23.47 -14.35
C ASP A 226 1.97 21.99 -13.91
N GLU A 227 1.67 21.78 -12.61
CA GLU A 227 1.58 20.42 -12.06
C GLU A 227 0.40 19.63 -12.65
N GLU A 228 -0.69 20.26 -13.07
CA GLU A 228 -1.84 19.61 -13.68
C GLU A 228 -1.46 19.03 -15.06
N ASP A 229 -0.73 19.81 -15.84
CA ASP A 229 -0.16 19.36 -17.12
C ASP A 229 0.89 18.26 -16.89
N ALA A 230 1.77 18.43 -15.91
CA ALA A 230 2.78 17.41 -15.56
C ALA A 230 2.14 16.08 -15.11
N GLU A 231 1.04 16.13 -14.33
CA GLU A 231 0.30 14.93 -13.93
C GLU A 231 -0.31 14.21 -15.13
N ARG A 232 -0.89 14.97 -16.07
CA ARG A 232 -1.39 14.42 -17.34
C ARG A 232 -0.27 13.75 -18.16
N TRP A 233 0.88 14.40 -18.25
CA TRP A 233 2.05 13.85 -18.95
C TRP A 233 2.60 12.59 -18.28
N LYS A 234 2.64 12.56 -16.96
CA LYS A 234 3.07 11.39 -16.18
C LYS A 234 2.24 10.15 -16.46
N LEU A 235 0.92 10.31 -16.63
CA LEU A 235 -0.03 9.19 -16.75
C LEU A 235 -0.34 8.81 -18.20
N SER A 236 -0.16 9.72 -19.14
CA SER A 236 -0.47 9.48 -20.56
C SER A 236 0.47 10.24 -21.47
N LEU A 237 0.86 9.61 -22.58
CA LEU A 237 1.54 10.34 -23.64
C LEU A 237 0.58 11.42 -24.19
N PRO A 238 1.02 12.67 -24.30
CA PRO A 238 0.22 13.70 -24.94
C PRO A 238 -0.22 13.27 -26.33
N VAL A 239 -1.42 13.66 -26.73
CA VAL A 239 -1.92 13.41 -28.11
C VAL A 239 -0.96 13.98 -29.17
N THR A 240 -0.18 14.99 -28.80
CA THR A 240 0.85 15.61 -29.63
C THR A 240 2.15 14.85 -29.70
N TRP A 241 2.35 13.79 -28.88
CA TRP A 241 3.60 13.02 -28.87
C TRP A 241 4.06 12.52 -30.24
N PRO A 242 3.17 11.96 -31.08
CA PRO A 242 3.56 11.54 -32.44
C PRO A 242 3.93 12.70 -33.37
N THR A 243 3.53 13.93 -33.03
CA THR A 243 3.82 15.14 -33.82
C THR A 243 5.01 15.94 -33.29
N MET A 244 5.55 15.56 -32.12
CA MET A 244 6.77 16.17 -31.56
C MET A 244 7.99 15.81 -32.42
N ASN A 245 8.90 16.74 -32.57
CA ASN A 245 10.19 16.43 -33.21
C ASN A 245 11.05 15.55 -32.29
N ALA A 246 12.07 14.91 -32.86
CA ALA A 246 12.93 13.98 -32.14
C ALA A 246 13.68 14.63 -30.95
N ALA A 247 13.98 15.92 -31.02
CA ALA A 247 14.66 16.65 -29.95
C ALA A 247 13.74 16.84 -28.73
N ASP A 248 12.47 17.23 -28.96
CA ASP A 248 11.50 17.42 -27.91
C ASP A 248 11.09 16.09 -27.25
N GLN A 249 11.00 15.01 -28.03
CA GLN A 249 10.79 13.66 -27.51
C GLN A 249 11.93 13.24 -26.59
N SER A 250 13.18 13.45 -27.00
CA SER A 250 14.36 13.15 -26.22
C SER A 250 14.44 13.97 -24.91
N ALA A 251 14.05 15.25 -24.97
CA ALA A 251 13.99 16.12 -23.80
C ALA A 251 12.96 15.60 -22.79
N THR A 252 11.78 15.21 -23.25
CA THR A 252 10.71 14.68 -22.40
C THR A 252 11.07 13.33 -21.78
N GLU A 253 11.68 12.42 -22.53
CA GLU A 253 12.19 11.15 -22.01
C GLU A 253 13.25 11.39 -20.94
N THR A 254 14.13 12.37 -21.14
CA THR A 254 15.16 12.75 -20.17
C THR A 254 14.53 13.33 -18.91
N ALA A 255 13.56 14.23 -19.03
CA ALA A 255 12.83 14.80 -17.90
C ALA A 255 12.12 13.71 -17.09
N MET A 256 11.42 12.78 -17.74
CA MET A 256 10.77 11.65 -17.08
C MET A 256 11.76 10.74 -16.37
N ARG A 257 12.88 10.41 -17.00
CA ARG A 257 13.93 9.59 -16.37
C ARG A 257 14.50 10.27 -15.14
N THR A 258 14.74 11.59 -15.19
CA THR A 258 15.24 12.38 -14.07
C THR A 258 14.21 12.45 -12.95
N ALA A 259 12.92 12.66 -13.28
CA ALA A 259 11.84 12.70 -12.30
C ALA A 259 11.68 11.37 -11.54
N LEU A 260 11.92 10.24 -12.21
CA LEU A 260 11.84 8.90 -11.63
C LEU A 260 13.08 8.48 -10.85
N ALA A 261 14.23 9.14 -11.04
CA ALA A 261 15.53 8.63 -10.57
C ALA A 261 15.58 8.40 -9.05
N ASP A 262 15.08 9.34 -8.25
CA ASP A 262 15.16 9.24 -6.80
C ASP A 262 14.27 8.12 -6.26
N LEU A 263 13.02 8.04 -6.74
CA LEU A 263 12.09 6.97 -6.34
C LEU A 263 12.67 5.59 -6.67
N VAL A 264 13.19 5.43 -7.88
CA VAL A 264 13.79 4.17 -8.33
C VAL A 264 15.05 3.82 -7.52
N SER A 265 15.87 4.82 -7.16
CA SER A 265 17.04 4.65 -6.30
C SER A 265 16.65 4.20 -4.89
N ASP A 266 15.62 4.81 -4.31
CA ASP A 266 15.13 4.48 -2.95
C ASP A 266 14.53 3.06 -2.91
N ILE A 267 13.77 2.67 -3.95
CA ILE A 267 13.25 1.31 -4.11
C ILE A 267 14.41 0.31 -4.21
N ARG A 268 15.40 0.58 -5.06
CA ARG A 268 16.58 -0.28 -5.20
C ARG A 268 17.31 -0.45 -3.87
N THR A 269 17.58 0.66 -3.16
CA THR A 269 18.27 0.62 -1.87
C THR A 269 17.52 -0.25 -0.86
N SER A 270 16.19 -0.20 -0.86
CA SER A 270 15.35 -1.00 0.03
C SER A 270 15.42 -2.50 -0.31
N ILE A 271 15.39 -2.85 -1.60
CA ILE A 271 15.52 -4.25 -2.06
C ILE A 271 16.94 -4.77 -1.81
N ASP A 272 17.98 -3.96 -2.03
CA ASP A 272 19.36 -4.34 -1.77
C ASP A 272 19.60 -4.53 -0.25
N PHE A 273 18.98 -3.72 0.60
CA PHE A 273 19.00 -3.93 2.05
C PHE A 273 18.38 -5.28 2.43
N TYR A 274 17.17 -5.58 1.96
CA TYR A 274 16.54 -6.89 2.20
C TYR A 274 17.44 -8.04 1.71
N ALA A 275 17.97 -7.93 0.50
CA ALA A 275 18.80 -8.98 -0.07
C ALA A 275 20.10 -9.24 0.73
N THR A 276 20.62 -8.19 1.38
CA THR A 276 21.82 -8.29 2.22
C THR A 276 21.48 -8.89 3.59
N SER A 277 20.35 -8.50 4.20
CA SER A 277 19.95 -9.00 5.52
C SER A 277 19.47 -10.46 5.49
N GLU A 278 18.71 -10.84 4.44
CA GLU A 278 18.11 -12.17 4.33
C GLU A 278 18.93 -13.16 3.47
N GLY A 279 20.01 -12.70 2.81
CA GLY A 279 20.80 -13.51 1.90
C GLY A 279 20.07 -13.95 0.62
N ARG A 280 18.87 -13.43 0.37
CA ARG A 280 17.99 -13.80 -0.74
C ARG A 280 17.41 -12.54 -1.39
N ARG A 281 17.35 -12.51 -2.72
CA ARG A 281 16.81 -11.40 -3.49
C ARG A 281 15.43 -11.77 -4.06
N PRO A 282 14.47 -10.82 -4.14
CA PRO A 282 13.23 -11.07 -4.86
C PRO A 282 13.46 -11.50 -6.30
N GLY A 283 12.73 -12.52 -6.74
CA GLY A 283 12.81 -13.04 -8.11
C GLY A 283 12.01 -12.20 -9.11
N ARG A 284 11.05 -11.42 -8.65
CA ARG A 284 10.21 -10.50 -9.44
C ARG A 284 9.62 -9.40 -8.57
N ALA A 285 9.09 -8.36 -9.20
CA ALA A 285 8.37 -7.30 -8.51
C ALA A 285 7.04 -7.00 -9.21
N TYR A 286 6.02 -6.65 -8.41
CA TYR A 286 4.75 -6.15 -8.89
C TYR A 286 4.55 -4.71 -8.45
N VAL A 287 4.11 -3.87 -9.37
CA VAL A 287 3.82 -2.46 -9.13
C VAL A 287 2.32 -2.27 -9.06
N VAL A 288 1.86 -1.62 -8.00
CA VAL A 288 0.47 -1.21 -7.78
C VAL A 288 0.42 0.25 -7.32
N GLY A 289 -0.76 0.73 -6.92
CA GLY A 289 -0.96 2.12 -6.53
C GLY A 289 -1.25 3.05 -7.71
N GLY A 290 -1.73 4.25 -7.43
CA GLY A 290 -2.15 5.21 -8.45
C GLY A 290 -1.00 5.68 -9.34
N ALA A 291 0.17 5.93 -8.76
CA ALA A 291 1.36 6.34 -9.51
C ALA A 291 2.10 5.17 -10.17
N GLY A 292 1.70 3.92 -9.91
CA GLY A 292 2.20 2.74 -10.61
C GLY A 292 1.92 2.76 -12.12
N ALA A 293 0.95 3.55 -12.56
CA ALA A 293 0.64 3.78 -13.97
C ALA A 293 1.57 4.80 -14.68
N THR A 294 2.56 5.36 -13.97
CA THR A 294 3.51 6.34 -14.55
C THR A 294 4.24 5.75 -15.77
N LEU A 295 4.23 6.50 -16.86
CA LEU A 295 4.89 6.09 -18.09
C LEU A 295 6.39 5.85 -17.92
N GLY A 296 6.90 4.76 -18.49
CA GLY A 296 8.33 4.41 -18.42
C GLY A 296 8.80 3.86 -17.07
N LEU A 297 7.97 3.85 -16.03
CA LEU A 297 8.36 3.39 -14.70
C LEU A 297 8.75 1.90 -14.67
N LEU A 298 7.91 1.02 -15.24
CA LEU A 298 8.15 -0.42 -15.19
C LEU A 298 9.47 -0.84 -15.88
N PRO A 299 9.76 -0.40 -17.11
CA PRO A 299 11.03 -0.77 -17.76
C PRO A 299 12.25 -0.19 -17.04
N ILE A 300 12.15 1.01 -16.44
CA ILE A 300 13.22 1.59 -15.64
C ILE A 300 13.46 0.76 -14.38
N LEU A 301 12.40 0.41 -13.65
CA LEU A 301 12.49 -0.47 -12.49
C LEU A 301 13.09 -1.82 -12.85
N ALA A 302 12.61 -2.47 -13.93
CA ALA A 302 13.15 -3.76 -14.37
C ALA A 302 14.64 -3.70 -14.69
N SER A 303 15.08 -2.63 -15.35
CA SER A 303 16.49 -2.40 -15.68
C SER A 303 17.36 -2.20 -14.44
N VAL A 304 16.89 -1.38 -13.47
CA VAL A 304 17.65 -1.01 -12.28
C VAL A 304 17.67 -2.15 -11.26
N LEU A 305 16.54 -2.81 -11.04
CA LEU A 305 16.41 -3.92 -10.08
C LEU A 305 16.96 -5.23 -10.64
N ARG A 306 17.10 -5.36 -11.95
CA ARG A 306 17.56 -6.56 -12.66
C ARG A 306 16.69 -7.78 -12.39
N ILE A 307 15.39 -7.57 -12.22
CA ILE A 307 14.36 -8.60 -12.08
C ILE A 307 13.16 -8.23 -12.94
N PRO A 308 12.32 -9.19 -13.34
CA PRO A 308 11.05 -8.90 -13.99
C PRO A 308 10.17 -8.00 -13.13
N VAL A 309 9.59 -6.97 -13.73
CA VAL A 309 8.64 -6.04 -13.09
C VAL A 309 7.37 -6.01 -13.92
N ALA A 310 6.24 -6.19 -13.28
CA ALA A 310 4.92 -6.19 -13.92
C ALA A 310 3.91 -5.38 -13.09
N VAL A 311 2.80 -5.01 -13.72
CA VAL A 311 1.66 -4.45 -12.97
C VAL A 311 1.03 -5.55 -12.14
N GLY A 312 0.81 -5.27 -10.85
CA GLY A 312 0.08 -6.15 -9.96
C GLY A 312 -1.43 -5.97 -10.13
N THR A 313 -2.15 -7.08 -10.20
CA THR A 313 -3.62 -7.08 -10.20
C THR A 313 -4.12 -8.00 -9.09
N PRO A 314 -5.15 -7.60 -8.33
CA PRO A 314 -5.71 -8.46 -7.30
C PRO A 314 -6.12 -9.83 -7.85
N HIS A 315 -5.92 -10.88 -7.05
CA HIS A 315 -6.34 -12.24 -7.43
C HIS A 315 -7.87 -12.42 -7.57
N VAL A 316 -8.64 -11.43 -7.13
CA VAL A 316 -10.09 -11.40 -7.29
C VAL A 316 -10.42 -10.86 -8.69
N THR A 317 -10.67 -11.76 -9.63
CA THR A 317 -10.97 -11.42 -11.03
C THR A 317 -12.45 -11.46 -11.38
N ARG A 318 -13.30 -11.87 -10.43
CA ARG A 318 -14.76 -11.93 -10.63
C ARG A 318 -15.39 -10.63 -10.13
N HIS A 319 -16.31 -10.08 -10.94
CA HIS A 319 -16.99 -8.84 -10.69
C HIS A 319 -18.50 -9.03 -10.51
N GLY A 320 -19.10 -8.24 -9.64
CA GLY A 320 -20.54 -8.21 -9.41
C GLY A 320 -21.30 -7.76 -10.66
N LYS A 321 -22.48 -8.31 -10.85
CA LYS A 321 -23.33 -8.01 -12.03
C LYS A 321 -23.85 -6.56 -12.05
N SER A 322 -23.84 -5.89 -10.90
CA SER A 322 -24.34 -4.53 -10.72
C SER A 322 -23.26 -3.44 -10.82
N MET A 323 -22.00 -3.82 -11.04
CA MET A 323 -20.91 -2.85 -11.17
C MET A 323 -21.09 -1.97 -12.41
N SER A 324 -20.88 -0.67 -12.24
CA SER A 324 -20.83 0.29 -13.33
C SER A 324 -19.57 0.14 -14.18
N ALA A 325 -19.53 0.79 -15.34
CA ALA A 325 -18.34 0.80 -16.18
C ALA A 325 -17.13 1.41 -15.46
N ASP A 326 -17.34 2.46 -14.67
CA ASP A 326 -16.29 3.12 -13.89
C ASP A 326 -15.76 2.21 -12.78
N GLU A 327 -16.64 1.49 -12.07
CA GLU A 327 -16.24 0.51 -11.06
C GLU A 327 -15.42 -0.65 -11.67
N LEU A 328 -15.82 -1.12 -12.85
CA LEU A 328 -15.07 -2.16 -13.57
C LEU A 328 -13.70 -1.67 -14.02
N ALA A 329 -13.60 -0.45 -14.54
CA ALA A 329 -12.33 0.15 -14.91
C ALA A 329 -11.41 0.30 -13.69
N MET A 330 -11.98 0.74 -12.56
CA MET A 330 -11.25 0.87 -11.29
C MET A 330 -10.80 -0.50 -10.76
N ALA A 331 -11.63 -1.53 -10.84
CA ALA A 331 -11.29 -2.90 -10.41
C ALA A 331 -10.14 -3.50 -11.23
N GLY A 332 -10.00 -3.11 -12.50
CA GLY A 332 -8.86 -3.46 -13.35
C GLY A 332 -7.62 -2.60 -13.11
N SER A 333 -7.72 -1.54 -12.32
CA SER A 333 -6.59 -0.65 -12.02
C SER A 333 -5.71 -1.20 -10.90
N PRO A 334 -4.38 -1.07 -10.99
CA PRO A 334 -3.47 -1.42 -9.90
C PRO A 334 -3.73 -0.61 -8.62
N ALA A 335 -4.38 0.55 -8.71
CA ALA A 335 -4.74 1.38 -7.56
C ALA A 335 -5.81 0.75 -6.65
N SER A 336 -6.49 -0.31 -7.08
CA SER A 336 -7.53 -1.00 -6.30
C SER A 336 -6.99 -2.00 -5.28
N ALA A 337 -5.73 -2.37 -5.39
CA ALA A 337 -5.14 -3.52 -4.70
C ALA A 337 -5.31 -3.46 -3.17
N SER A 338 -5.00 -2.33 -2.57
CA SER A 338 -5.08 -2.13 -1.12
C SER A 338 -6.52 -2.23 -0.59
N ALA A 339 -7.47 -1.53 -1.22
CA ALA A 339 -8.87 -1.55 -0.80
C ALA A 339 -9.51 -2.95 -0.96
N VAL A 340 -9.18 -3.66 -2.07
CA VAL A 340 -9.62 -5.04 -2.29
C VAL A 340 -8.99 -5.97 -1.25
N GLY A 341 -7.71 -5.82 -0.95
CA GLY A 341 -7.02 -6.61 0.07
C GLY A 341 -7.62 -6.44 1.46
N LEU A 342 -7.95 -5.21 1.86
CA LEU A 342 -8.69 -4.93 3.10
C LEU A 342 -10.04 -5.66 3.13
N ALA A 343 -10.82 -5.57 2.06
CA ALA A 343 -12.10 -6.26 1.98
C ALA A 343 -11.94 -7.79 2.02
N LEU A 344 -10.86 -8.33 1.48
CA LEU A 344 -10.51 -9.74 1.62
C LEU A 344 -10.15 -10.12 3.06
N GLY A 345 -9.73 -9.16 3.87
CA GLY A 345 -9.31 -9.40 5.26
C GLY A 345 -8.15 -10.37 5.33
N ALA A 346 -7.26 -10.24 4.39
CA ALA A 346 -5.98 -10.89 4.39
C ALA A 346 -5.01 -9.99 5.15
N ALA A 347 -4.67 -10.38 6.33
CA ALA A 347 -3.48 -10.05 7.11
C ALA A 347 -3.36 -11.10 8.20
#